data_ba51026130363ca348afee0db3a28a88
#
_entry.id   ba51026130363ca348afee0db3a28a88
#
_cell.length_a   1.000
_cell.length_b   1.000
_cell.length_c   1.000
_cell.angle_alpha   90.00
_cell.angle_beta   90.00
_cell.angle_gamma   90.00
#
_symmetry.space_group_name_H-M   'P 1'
#
loop_
_entity.id
_entity.type
_entity.pdbx_description
1 polymer ?
#
loop_
_entity_poly.entity_id
_entity_poly.type
_entity_poly.pdbx_seq_one_letter_code
_entity_poly.pdbx_strand_id
1 'polypeptide(L)'
;IADHLGRYKLELEKEIPYEVRVSYLGFTEEILNLPANFTQKEHHFKLKETGQELKEIIITYDYKPVVVKKDTLIYDVKAFANGNERKLKEQLEKLPGVEVDKNGGVTVQGKKVTKFLVENKSFFGGGTKLGVENIPADAVDKVEVIDNFNEVGFLKQVSDSEDLAMNIKLKEDKKKF
;
A
#
# COMPACT_ATOMS: atom_id res chain seq x y z
N ILE A 1 -4.77 -7.67 39.50
CA ILE A 1 -5.52 -6.61 38.80
C ILE A 1 -6.32 -5.85 39.87
N ALA A 2 -6.35 -4.53 39.80
CA ALA A 2 -7.16 -3.71 40.68
C ALA A 2 -8.68 -3.82 40.30
N ASP A 3 -9.55 -3.61 41.27
CA ASP A 3 -11.00 -3.57 41.06
C ASP A 3 -11.44 -2.21 40.45
N HIS A 4 -12.77 -2.08 40.21
CA HIS A 4 -13.35 -0.87 39.61
C HIS A 4 -13.25 0.39 40.50
N LEU A 5 -12.88 0.24 41.77
CA LEU A 5 -12.59 1.33 42.74
C LEU A 5 -11.09 1.58 42.89
N GLY A 6 -10.27 0.91 42.10
CA GLY A 6 -8.79 1.01 42.16
C GLY A 6 -8.16 0.28 43.33
N ARG A 7 -8.91 -0.57 44.06
CA ARG A 7 -8.37 -1.34 45.18
C ARG A 7 -7.70 -2.61 44.71
N TYR A 8 -6.58 -2.95 45.29
CA TYR A 8 -5.81 -4.15 44.99
C TYR A 8 -5.37 -4.87 46.26
N LYS A 9 -5.15 -6.17 46.16
CA LYS A 9 -4.56 -7.00 47.21
C LYS A 9 -3.46 -7.86 46.61
N LEU A 10 -2.28 -7.83 47.23
CA LEU A 10 -1.15 -8.69 46.88
C LEU A 10 -0.81 -9.53 48.11
N GLU A 11 -0.67 -10.83 47.91
CA GLU A 11 -0.16 -11.75 48.94
C GLU A 11 1.32 -11.96 48.67
N LEU A 12 2.16 -11.45 49.53
CA LEU A 12 3.61 -11.47 49.40
C LEU A 12 4.25 -12.27 50.53
N GLU A 13 5.26 -13.05 50.18
CA GLU A 13 6.01 -13.81 51.17
C GLU A 13 6.98 -12.89 51.92
N LYS A 14 7.23 -13.20 53.16
CA LYS A 14 8.22 -12.45 53.97
C LYS A 14 9.64 -12.80 53.56
N GLU A 15 10.56 -11.90 53.81
CA GLU A 15 12.01 -12.06 53.57
C GLU A 15 12.41 -12.14 52.08
N ILE A 16 11.51 -11.81 51.19
CA ILE A 16 11.80 -11.70 49.77
C ILE A 16 11.61 -10.25 49.31
N PRO A 17 12.53 -9.66 48.58
CA PRO A 17 12.33 -8.33 48.00
C PRO A 17 11.40 -8.40 46.78
N TYR A 18 10.54 -7.40 46.63
CA TYR A 18 9.61 -7.32 45.49
C TYR A 18 9.72 -5.96 44.80
N GLU A 19 9.51 -5.99 43.48
CA GLU A 19 9.27 -4.81 42.70
C GLU A 19 7.79 -4.85 42.22
N VAL A 20 7.02 -3.90 42.70
CA VAL A 20 5.58 -3.77 42.33
C VAL A 20 5.46 -2.68 41.27
N ARG A 21 5.00 -3.04 40.07
CA ARG A 21 4.77 -2.11 38.97
C ARG A 21 3.29 -1.88 38.81
N VAL A 22 2.90 -0.62 38.71
CA VAL A 22 1.52 -0.22 38.47
C VAL A 22 1.48 0.58 37.17
N SER A 23 0.67 0.12 36.23
CA SER A 23 0.46 0.77 34.93
C SER A 23 -1.02 0.87 34.61
N TYR A 24 -1.41 1.96 33.97
CA TYR A 24 -2.74 2.18 33.44
C TYR A 24 -2.65 2.95 32.13
N LEU A 25 -3.54 2.65 31.21
CA LEU A 25 -3.54 3.29 29.90
C LEU A 25 -3.71 4.81 30.01
N GLY A 26 -2.77 5.57 29.45
CA GLY A 26 -2.75 7.04 29.56
C GLY A 26 -2.06 7.60 30.82
N PHE A 27 -1.44 6.75 31.62
CA PHE A 27 -0.71 7.16 32.82
C PHE A 27 0.73 6.67 32.80
N THR A 28 1.61 7.41 33.47
CA THR A 28 3.00 7.00 33.67
C THR A 28 3.06 5.83 34.64
N GLU A 29 3.84 4.81 34.31
CA GLU A 29 4.09 3.67 35.18
C GLU A 29 4.77 4.14 36.46
N GLU A 30 4.32 3.61 37.62
CA GLU A 30 4.93 3.84 38.90
C GLU A 30 5.48 2.53 39.48
N ILE A 31 6.69 2.57 40.03
CA ILE A 31 7.39 1.40 40.53
C ILE A 31 7.65 1.57 42.03
N LEU A 32 7.20 0.58 42.81
CA LEU A 32 7.47 0.49 44.27
C LEU A 32 8.42 -0.68 44.54
N ASN A 33 9.57 -0.38 45.09
CA ASN A 33 10.51 -1.40 45.55
C ASN A 33 10.27 -1.71 47.01
N LEU A 34 9.93 -2.95 47.32
CA LEU A 34 9.74 -3.45 48.70
C LEU A 34 10.97 -4.26 49.07
N PRO A 35 11.73 -3.85 50.12
CA PRO A 35 12.87 -4.63 50.64
C PRO A 35 12.39 -5.91 51.33
N ALA A 36 13.26 -6.90 51.49
CA ALA A 36 12.93 -8.19 52.12
C ALA A 36 12.28 -8.08 53.49
N ASN A 37 12.60 -7.03 54.23
CA ASN A 37 12.09 -6.77 55.60
C ASN A 37 10.93 -5.75 55.62
N PHE A 38 10.18 -5.61 54.52
CA PHE A 38 9.08 -4.65 54.46
C PHE A 38 8.02 -4.96 55.52
N THR A 39 7.50 -3.91 56.16
CA THR A 39 6.44 -3.98 57.17
C THR A 39 5.17 -3.26 56.75
N GLN A 40 5.22 -2.59 55.60
CA GLN A 40 4.13 -1.78 55.08
C GLN A 40 2.95 -2.69 54.66
N LYS A 41 1.77 -2.38 55.19
CA LYS A 41 0.55 -3.14 54.91
C LYS A 41 -0.34 -2.52 53.81
N GLU A 42 -0.19 -1.22 53.58
CA GLU A 42 -0.98 -0.47 52.64
C GLU A 42 -0.10 0.50 51.85
N HIS A 43 -0.37 0.64 50.57
CA HIS A 43 0.31 1.63 49.73
C HIS A 43 -0.69 2.19 48.71
N HIS A 44 -0.65 3.51 48.52
CA HIS A 44 -1.47 4.22 47.57
C HIS A 44 -0.61 4.76 46.43
N PHE A 45 -0.85 4.26 45.22
CA PHE A 45 -0.22 4.78 43.99
C PHE A 45 -0.99 6.00 43.48
N LYS A 46 -0.30 7.06 43.13
CA LYS A 46 -0.87 8.23 42.44
C LYS A 46 -0.29 8.36 41.06
N LEU A 47 -0.89 7.65 40.12
CA LEU A 47 -0.46 7.70 38.74
C LEU A 47 -0.65 9.10 38.16
N LYS A 48 0.34 9.58 37.44
CA LYS A 48 0.29 10.85 36.72
C LYS A 48 -0.14 10.56 35.30
N GLU A 49 -1.09 11.35 34.79
CA GLU A 49 -1.45 11.27 33.38
C GLU A 49 -0.20 11.48 32.53
N THR A 50 0.00 10.58 31.60
CA THR A 50 0.99 10.77 30.56
C THR A 50 0.37 11.81 29.63
N GLY A 51 0.79 13.06 29.73
CA GLY A 51 0.50 14.10 28.76
C GLY A 51 1.22 13.79 27.43
N GLN A 52 1.06 12.58 26.92
CA GLN A 52 1.40 12.31 25.53
C GLN A 52 0.33 13.00 24.70
N GLU A 53 0.60 14.23 24.31
CA GLU A 53 0.11 14.69 23.03
C GLU A 53 0.45 13.58 22.04
N LEU A 54 -0.58 12.93 21.50
CA LEU A 54 -0.41 12.05 20.35
C LEU A 54 0.30 12.93 19.32
N LYS A 55 1.59 12.73 19.15
CA LYS A 55 2.30 13.35 18.04
C LYS A 55 1.56 12.93 16.80
N GLU A 56 0.95 13.89 16.15
CA GLU A 56 0.32 13.68 14.86
C GLU A 56 1.35 12.97 13.97
N ILE A 57 1.09 11.70 13.66
CA ILE A 57 1.89 10.99 12.69
C ILE A 57 1.48 11.56 11.35
N ILE A 58 2.17 12.60 10.92
CA ILE A 58 2.05 13.12 9.55
C ILE A 58 2.68 12.04 8.67
N ILE A 59 1.84 11.17 8.13
CA ILE A 59 2.25 10.26 7.06
C ILE A 59 2.39 11.11 5.81
N THR A 60 3.58 11.65 5.58
CA THR A 60 3.93 12.26 4.29
C THR A 60 4.04 11.13 3.27
N TYR A 61 2.96 10.90 2.54
CA TYR A 61 2.98 10.01 1.40
C TYR A 61 3.62 10.77 0.22
N ASP A 62 4.84 10.39 -0.14
CA ASP A 62 5.50 10.88 -1.35
C ASP A 62 4.82 10.24 -2.57
N TYR A 63 3.78 10.90 -3.05
CA TYR A 63 3.01 10.43 -4.18
C TYR A 63 3.83 10.51 -5.46
N LYS A 64 4.15 9.34 -6.01
CA LYS A 64 4.86 9.21 -7.29
C LYS A 64 3.88 8.76 -8.37
N PRO A 65 3.51 9.65 -9.29
CA PRO A 65 2.57 9.33 -10.37
C PRO A 65 3.12 8.30 -11.36
N VAL A 66 4.43 8.13 -11.40
CA VAL A 66 5.12 7.10 -12.17
C VAL A 66 6.07 6.34 -11.25
N VAL A 67 5.93 5.04 -11.19
CA VAL A 67 6.76 4.15 -10.37
C VAL A 67 7.42 3.10 -11.25
N VAL A 68 8.72 2.93 -11.09
CA VAL A 68 9.48 1.84 -11.73
C VAL A 68 9.69 0.73 -10.72
N LYS A 69 9.23 -0.48 -11.03
CA LYS A 69 9.45 -1.69 -10.23
C LYS A 69 10.08 -2.76 -11.12
N LYS A 70 11.37 -2.99 -10.96
CA LYS A 70 12.15 -3.94 -11.77
C LYS A 70 11.97 -3.65 -13.27
N ASP A 71 11.28 -4.54 -13.97
CA ASP A 71 10.95 -4.53 -15.39
C ASP A 71 9.58 -3.90 -15.72
N THR A 72 8.93 -3.30 -14.71
CA THR A 72 7.57 -2.76 -14.86
C THR A 72 7.53 -1.27 -14.55
N LEU A 73 7.01 -0.50 -15.49
CA LEU A 73 6.71 0.92 -15.36
C LEU A 73 5.22 1.09 -15.07
N ILE A 74 4.87 1.69 -13.95
CA ILE A 74 3.49 1.84 -13.48
C ILE A 74 3.11 3.32 -13.50
N TYR A 75 2.08 3.66 -14.25
CA TYR A 75 1.48 4.99 -14.28
C TYR A 75 0.18 5.01 -13.47
N ASP A 76 0.05 5.95 -12.56
CA ASP A 76 -1.24 6.32 -11.97
C ASP A 76 -1.95 7.29 -12.92
N VAL A 77 -2.98 6.78 -13.58
CA VAL A 77 -3.66 7.54 -14.64
C VAL A 77 -4.31 8.81 -14.11
N LYS A 78 -4.77 8.80 -12.86
CA LYS A 78 -5.42 9.96 -12.23
C LYS A 78 -4.52 11.19 -12.17
N ALA A 79 -3.20 10.98 -12.06
CA ALA A 79 -2.24 12.08 -12.00
C ALA A 79 -2.12 12.88 -13.30
N PHE A 80 -2.47 12.25 -14.41
CA PHE A 80 -2.32 12.81 -15.76
C PHE A 80 -3.66 13.15 -16.42
N ALA A 81 -4.77 12.68 -15.84
CA ALA A 81 -6.12 12.89 -16.37
C ALA A 81 -6.62 14.32 -16.09
N ASN A 82 -7.29 14.92 -17.08
CA ASN A 82 -7.97 16.22 -16.93
C ASN A 82 -9.48 16.05 -16.70
N GLY A 83 -9.99 14.82 -16.70
CA GLY A 83 -11.40 14.51 -16.52
C GLY A 83 -12.27 14.62 -17.78
N ASN A 84 -11.69 14.96 -18.92
CA ASN A 84 -12.40 15.08 -20.20
C ASN A 84 -12.21 13.86 -21.12
N GLU A 85 -11.37 12.91 -20.71
CA GLU A 85 -11.06 11.73 -21.48
C GLU A 85 -12.24 10.77 -21.50
N ARG A 86 -12.60 10.33 -22.69
CA ARG A 86 -13.69 9.36 -22.90
C ARG A 86 -13.17 7.94 -23.09
N LYS A 87 -12.02 7.81 -23.77
CA LYS A 87 -11.42 6.53 -24.13
C LYS A 87 -10.02 6.40 -23.57
N LEU A 88 -9.58 5.16 -23.39
CA LEU A 88 -8.22 4.84 -22.96
C LEU A 88 -7.15 5.53 -23.83
N LYS A 89 -7.37 5.60 -25.15
CA LYS A 89 -6.47 6.30 -26.07
C LYS A 89 -6.12 7.70 -25.57
N GLU A 90 -7.12 8.50 -25.23
CA GLU A 90 -6.93 9.89 -24.80
C GLU A 90 -6.17 10.01 -23.47
N GLN A 91 -6.27 9.00 -22.62
CA GLN A 91 -5.48 8.92 -21.39
C GLN A 91 -4.04 8.52 -21.67
N LEU A 92 -3.82 7.52 -22.53
CA LEU A 92 -2.48 7.05 -22.89
C LEU A 92 -1.64 8.16 -23.52
N GLU A 93 -2.24 9.00 -24.38
CA GLU A 93 -1.56 10.14 -25.03
C GLU A 93 -1.07 11.20 -24.03
N LYS A 94 -1.56 11.19 -22.78
CA LYS A 94 -1.12 12.09 -21.70
C LYS A 94 -0.02 11.52 -20.83
N LEU A 95 0.24 10.22 -20.93
CA LEU A 95 1.27 9.58 -20.13
C LEU A 95 2.66 9.91 -20.71
N PRO A 96 3.62 10.27 -19.86
CA PRO A 96 4.94 10.61 -20.32
C PRO A 96 5.64 9.44 -21.02
N GLY A 97 6.12 9.66 -22.23
CA GLY A 97 6.82 8.67 -23.04
C GLY A 97 5.92 7.63 -23.70
N VAL A 98 4.60 7.82 -23.69
CA VAL A 98 3.63 6.97 -24.37
C VAL A 98 3.10 7.69 -25.61
N GLU A 99 3.10 7.02 -26.74
CA GLU A 99 2.57 7.51 -28.02
C GLU A 99 1.54 6.52 -28.55
N VAL A 100 0.45 7.05 -29.09
CA VAL A 100 -0.62 6.23 -29.71
C VAL A 100 -0.80 6.67 -31.16
N ASP A 101 -0.59 5.75 -32.08
CA ASP A 101 -0.75 6.02 -33.51
C ASP A 101 -2.24 6.05 -33.93
N LYS A 102 -2.48 6.48 -35.18
CA LYS A 102 -3.84 6.56 -35.74
C LYS A 102 -4.53 5.21 -35.86
N ASN A 103 -3.77 4.12 -35.90
CA ASN A 103 -4.25 2.76 -36.03
C ASN A 103 -4.44 2.06 -34.66
N GLY A 104 -4.24 2.78 -33.56
CA GLY A 104 -4.31 2.24 -32.17
C GLY A 104 -3.09 1.43 -31.76
N GLY A 105 -1.99 1.54 -32.49
CA GLY A 105 -0.69 1.04 -32.04
C GLY A 105 -0.15 1.90 -30.92
N VAL A 106 0.45 1.29 -29.91
CA VAL A 106 1.03 1.99 -28.78
C VAL A 106 2.54 1.79 -28.74
N THR A 107 3.26 2.87 -28.51
CA THR A 107 4.72 2.89 -28.32
C THR A 107 5.03 3.50 -26.97
N VAL A 108 5.92 2.89 -26.20
CA VAL A 108 6.36 3.41 -24.90
C VAL A 108 7.88 3.53 -24.92
N GLN A 109 8.38 4.73 -24.67
CA GLN A 109 9.81 5.04 -24.71
C GLN A 109 10.52 4.55 -25.99
N GLY A 110 9.85 4.67 -27.15
CA GLY A 110 10.35 4.24 -28.45
C GLY A 110 10.20 2.75 -28.74
N LYS A 111 9.76 1.92 -27.79
CA LYS A 111 9.49 0.49 -27.98
C LYS A 111 8.01 0.26 -28.27
N LYS A 112 7.69 -0.55 -29.29
CA LYS A 112 6.31 -0.89 -29.63
C LYS A 112 5.73 -1.91 -28.65
N VAL A 113 4.51 -1.63 -28.18
CA VAL A 113 3.74 -2.59 -27.36
C VAL A 113 3.26 -3.73 -28.25
N THR A 114 3.67 -4.95 -27.91
CA THR A 114 3.35 -6.19 -28.68
C THR A 114 2.18 -6.95 -28.06
N LYS A 115 1.99 -6.82 -26.73
CA LYS A 115 0.95 -7.50 -25.98
C LYS A 115 0.08 -6.52 -25.20
N PHE A 116 -1.23 -6.70 -25.29
CA PHE A 116 -2.19 -5.87 -24.56
C PHE A 116 -3.02 -6.74 -23.61
N LEU A 117 -2.99 -6.37 -22.34
CA LEU A 117 -3.62 -7.10 -21.23
C LEU A 117 -4.62 -6.20 -20.51
N VAL A 118 -5.66 -6.79 -19.97
CA VAL A 118 -6.58 -6.17 -19.02
C VAL A 118 -6.68 -7.09 -17.81
N GLU A 119 -6.40 -6.58 -16.62
CA GLU A 119 -6.34 -7.35 -15.38
C GLU A 119 -5.46 -8.61 -15.50
N ASN A 120 -4.30 -8.47 -16.15
CA ASN A 120 -3.31 -9.53 -16.43
C ASN A 120 -3.80 -10.64 -17.41
N LYS A 121 -4.91 -10.42 -18.08
CA LYS A 121 -5.43 -11.36 -19.08
C LYS A 121 -5.30 -10.76 -20.47
N SER A 122 -4.91 -11.58 -21.46
CA SER A 122 -4.84 -11.15 -22.84
C SER A 122 -6.20 -10.67 -23.32
N PHE A 123 -6.22 -9.46 -23.87
CA PHE A 123 -7.45 -8.82 -24.33
C PHE A 123 -7.56 -8.98 -25.85
N PHE A 124 -8.61 -9.66 -26.33
CA PHE A 124 -8.91 -9.90 -27.76
C PHE A 124 -7.67 -10.26 -28.60
N GLY A 125 -6.95 -11.31 -28.22
CA GLY A 125 -5.77 -11.76 -28.96
C GLY A 125 -4.52 -10.90 -28.79
N GLY A 126 -4.50 -9.96 -27.80
CA GLY A 126 -3.32 -9.18 -27.42
C GLY A 126 -3.07 -7.93 -28.26
N GLY A 127 -3.95 -7.60 -29.20
CA GLY A 127 -3.82 -6.38 -30.02
C GLY A 127 -4.22 -5.11 -29.28
N THR A 128 -3.44 -4.03 -29.44
CA THR A 128 -3.66 -2.75 -28.75
C THR A 128 -4.88 -2.01 -29.23
N LYS A 129 -5.20 -2.05 -30.54
CA LYS A 129 -6.23 -1.24 -31.18
C LYS A 129 -7.61 -1.34 -30.52
N LEU A 130 -8.10 -2.57 -30.30
CA LEU A 130 -9.43 -2.76 -29.71
C LEU A 130 -9.48 -2.26 -28.26
N GLY A 131 -8.41 -2.44 -27.51
CA GLY A 131 -8.31 -1.97 -26.13
C GLY A 131 -8.35 -0.45 -26.04
N VAL A 132 -7.48 0.23 -26.78
CA VAL A 132 -7.36 1.70 -26.71
C VAL A 132 -8.59 2.45 -27.23
N GLU A 133 -9.33 1.85 -28.18
CA GLU A 133 -10.52 2.46 -28.74
C GLU A 133 -11.82 2.18 -27.95
N ASN A 134 -11.89 1.08 -27.21
CA ASN A 134 -13.14 0.63 -26.60
C ASN A 134 -13.16 0.67 -25.08
N ILE A 135 -12.01 0.69 -24.39
CA ILE A 135 -11.98 0.79 -22.93
C ILE A 135 -12.31 2.24 -22.55
N PRO A 136 -13.35 2.46 -21.71
CA PRO A 136 -13.68 3.79 -21.22
C PRO A 136 -12.56 4.33 -20.29
N ALA A 137 -12.23 5.59 -20.45
CA ALA A 137 -11.20 6.25 -19.63
C ALA A 137 -11.54 6.21 -18.15
N ASP A 138 -12.80 6.37 -17.78
CA ASP A 138 -13.27 6.37 -16.40
C ASP A 138 -13.14 5.01 -15.69
N ALA A 139 -12.97 3.93 -16.46
CA ALA A 139 -12.79 2.59 -15.91
C ALA A 139 -11.33 2.30 -15.49
N VAL A 140 -10.36 3.07 -15.98
CA VAL A 140 -8.94 2.80 -15.77
C VAL A 140 -8.45 3.40 -14.46
N ASP A 141 -7.68 2.61 -13.70
CA ASP A 141 -6.99 3.05 -12.49
C ASP A 141 -5.50 3.26 -12.75
N LYS A 142 -4.84 2.25 -13.32
CA LYS A 142 -3.40 2.27 -13.60
C LYS A 142 -3.08 1.66 -14.95
N VAL A 143 -1.96 2.08 -15.53
CA VAL A 143 -1.36 1.47 -16.72
C VAL A 143 0.01 0.94 -16.32
N GLU A 144 0.22 -0.36 -16.50
CA GLU A 144 1.48 -1.04 -16.26
C GLU A 144 2.12 -1.40 -17.59
N VAL A 145 3.36 -1.02 -17.78
CA VAL A 145 4.16 -1.39 -18.95
C VAL A 145 5.25 -2.35 -18.48
N ILE A 146 5.22 -3.57 -18.98
CA ILE A 146 6.07 -4.67 -18.56
C ILE A 146 7.05 -4.98 -19.68
N ASP A 147 8.33 -4.75 -19.44
CA ASP A 147 9.41 -5.14 -20.37
C ASP A 147 9.72 -6.62 -20.22
N ASN A 148 10.21 -7.25 -21.28
CA ASN A 148 10.51 -8.67 -21.32
C ASN A 148 9.32 -9.56 -20.88
N PHE A 149 8.12 -9.23 -21.36
CA PHE A 149 6.92 -9.95 -20.97
C PHE A 149 6.91 -11.36 -21.54
N ASN A 150 6.59 -12.33 -20.69
CA ASN A 150 6.38 -13.72 -21.07
C ASN A 150 5.03 -14.20 -20.55
N GLU A 151 4.18 -14.72 -21.43
CA GLU A 151 2.85 -15.24 -21.06
C GLU A 151 2.93 -16.39 -20.06
N VAL A 152 4.01 -17.17 -20.13
CA VAL A 152 4.28 -18.29 -19.23
C VAL A 152 5.28 -17.82 -18.18
N GLY A 153 4.81 -17.49 -16.99
CA GLY A 153 5.65 -16.93 -15.91
C GLY A 153 6.86 -17.77 -15.53
N PHE A 154 6.81 -19.08 -15.75
CA PHE A 154 7.93 -20.01 -15.57
C PHE A 154 9.07 -19.76 -16.59
N LEU A 155 8.76 -19.28 -17.79
CA LEU A 155 9.74 -19.04 -18.86
C LEU A 155 10.46 -17.69 -18.75
N LYS A 156 10.06 -16.81 -17.82
CA LYS A 156 10.74 -15.53 -17.55
C LYS A 156 12.23 -15.69 -17.19
N GLN A 157 12.64 -16.83 -16.69
CA GLN A 157 14.02 -17.11 -16.31
C GLN A 157 14.83 -17.86 -17.39
N VAL A 158 14.18 -18.29 -18.46
CA VAL A 158 14.78 -19.21 -19.45
C VAL A 158 14.79 -18.64 -20.87
N SER A 159 13.92 -17.69 -21.19
CA SER A 159 13.91 -17.04 -22.50
C SER A 159 13.86 -15.52 -22.36
N ASP A 160 14.79 -14.84 -22.99
CA ASP A 160 14.75 -13.40 -23.19
C ASP A 160 13.62 -13.11 -24.21
N SER A 161 12.48 -12.67 -23.72
CA SER A 161 11.40 -12.16 -24.56
C SER A 161 11.65 -10.67 -24.80
N GLU A 162 11.63 -10.25 -26.06
CA GLU A 162 11.67 -8.82 -26.43
C GLU A 162 10.27 -8.17 -26.37
N ASP A 163 9.26 -8.92 -25.93
CA ASP A 163 7.89 -8.44 -25.90
C ASP A 163 7.69 -7.38 -24.82
N LEU A 164 7.12 -6.26 -25.24
CA LEU A 164 6.65 -5.20 -24.34
C LEU A 164 5.13 -5.36 -24.18
N ALA A 165 4.70 -5.63 -22.93
CA ALA A 165 3.28 -5.75 -22.63
C ALA A 165 2.76 -4.48 -21.96
N MET A 166 1.55 -4.08 -22.33
CA MET A 166 0.78 -3.05 -21.62
C MET A 166 -0.40 -3.72 -20.92
N ASN A 167 -0.47 -3.58 -19.61
CA ASN A 167 -1.54 -4.13 -18.79
C ASN A 167 -2.37 -3.00 -18.16
N ILE A 168 -3.66 -3.02 -18.44
CA ILE A 168 -4.61 -2.03 -17.92
C ILE A 168 -5.22 -2.57 -16.64
N LYS A 169 -5.06 -1.82 -15.56
CA LYS A 169 -5.73 -2.07 -14.28
C LYS A 169 -7.00 -1.24 -14.20
N LEU A 170 -8.10 -1.89 -13.93
CA LEU A 170 -9.41 -1.26 -13.81
C LEU A 170 -9.66 -0.86 -12.33
N LYS A 171 -10.49 0.15 -12.16
CA LYS A 171 -11.02 0.51 -10.83
C LYS A 171 -11.85 -0.64 -10.26
N GLU A 172 -11.85 -0.80 -8.94
CA GLU A 172 -12.52 -1.92 -8.27
C GLU A 172 -14.02 -2.02 -8.57
N ASP A 173 -14.69 -0.87 -8.69
CA ASP A 173 -16.13 -0.78 -9.02
C ASP A 173 -16.43 -1.16 -10.48
N LYS A 174 -15.41 -1.16 -11.35
CA LYS A 174 -15.51 -1.49 -12.80
C LYS A 174 -15.02 -2.90 -13.14
N LYS A 175 -14.52 -3.66 -12.19
CA LYS A 175 -14.05 -5.05 -12.40
C LYS A 175 -15.14 -6.10 -12.46
N LYS A 176 -16.40 -5.71 -12.26
CA LYS A 176 -17.55 -6.64 -12.33
C LYS A 176 -17.93 -6.89 -13.78
N PHE A 177 -17.34 -7.94 -14.36
CA PHE A 177 -17.79 -8.58 -15.57
C PHE A 177 -17.96 -10.07 -15.34
#